data_7ace1bced425179793542f791532bd5d
#
_entry.id   7ace1bced425179793542f791532bd5d
#
_cell.length_a   1.000
_cell.length_b   1.000
_cell.length_c   1.000
_cell.angle_alpha   90.00
_cell.angle_beta   90.00
_cell.angle_gamma   90.00
#
_symmetry.space_group_name_H-M   'P 1'
#
loop_
_entity.id
_entity.type
_entity.pdbx_description
1 polymer ?
#
loop_
_entity_poly.entity_id
_entity_poly.type
_entity_poly.pdbx_seq_one_letter_code
_entity_poly.pdbx_strand_id
1 'polypeptide(L)'
;MKKYITLLLLLLSCTVSMAQIAVGIRLNNPLVYGSSISPLYNEDGKKFNTYGNWGVFNSGVFARIPLKEKHWVLHTELLYKNEGTHLSGFDVPDKDRGPYYRESLYEEKRHFSLQYIDAPCLLQWEGKRMFRGYLEAGFSLKFLTHASYTNGWFNAPDENVTPHFNRLVLTGQVGGGVLWDIKRVMITADMRMSWNLTPITGHLVRGVDFSESMGFSLSLISIGVGYKLGYKKK
;
A
#
# COMPACT_ATOMS: atom_id res chain seq x y z
N MET A 1 14.74 25.25 6.87
CA MET A 1 13.84 24.14 7.17
C MET A 1 12.86 24.46 8.32
N LYS A 2 13.29 24.90 9.53
CA LYS A 2 12.39 25.20 10.67
C LYS A 2 11.24 26.17 10.33
N LYS A 3 11.49 27.25 9.56
CA LYS A 3 10.48 28.27 9.18
C LYS A 3 9.34 27.68 8.31
N TYR A 4 9.62 26.74 7.43
CA TYR A 4 8.60 26.10 6.57
C TYR A 4 7.75 25.10 7.34
N ILE A 5 8.33 24.41 8.32
CA ILE A 5 7.61 23.49 9.22
C ILE A 5 6.64 24.29 10.08
N THR A 6 7.09 25.45 10.63
CA THR A 6 6.24 26.33 11.43
C THR A 6 5.11 26.94 10.61
N LEU A 7 5.37 27.34 9.35
CA LEU A 7 4.36 27.86 8.44
C LEU A 7 3.33 26.78 8.07
N LEU A 8 3.79 25.56 7.81
CA LEU A 8 2.92 24.40 7.53
C LEU A 8 2.03 24.05 8.74
N LEU A 9 2.60 24.07 9.94
CA LEU A 9 1.84 23.86 11.19
C LEU A 9 0.84 24.98 11.45
N LEU A 10 1.18 26.24 11.16
CA LEU A 10 0.28 27.40 11.27
C LEU A 10 -0.85 27.30 10.24
N LEU A 11 -0.56 26.95 8.99
CA LEU A 11 -1.58 26.71 7.96
C LEU A 11 -2.51 25.56 8.33
N LEU A 12 -1.99 24.45 8.84
CA LEU A 12 -2.79 23.35 9.38
C LEU A 12 -3.66 23.81 10.55
N SER A 13 -3.13 24.60 11.49
CA SER A 13 -3.88 25.07 12.66
C SER A 13 -5.03 26.01 12.28
N CYS A 14 -4.87 26.85 11.28
CA CYS A 14 -5.93 27.77 10.80
C CYS A 14 -7.09 27.05 10.09
N THR A 15 -6.84 25.92 9.45
CA THR A 15 -7.90 25.14 8.76
C THR A 15 -8.70 24.23 9.70
N VAL A 16 -8.14 23.89 10.85
CA VAL A 16 -8.73 22.93 11.81
C VAL A 16 -9.78 23.57 12.72
N SER A 17 -9.82 24.91 12.83
CA SER A 17 -10.63 25.63 13.82
C SER A 17 -12.16 25.44 13.74
N MET A 18 -12.70 24.89 12.63
CA MET A 18 -14.17 24.74 12.44
C MET A 18 -14.59 23.34 11.95
N ALA A 19 -13.69 22.41 11.70
CA ALA A 19 -14.01 21.13 11.10
C ALA A 19 -14.25 20.04 12.15
N GLN A 20 -15.30 19.25 11.96
CA GLN A 20 -15.50 18.01 12.74
C GLN A 20 -14.48 16.96 12.28
N ILE A 21 -13.30 16.95 12.89
CA ILE A 21 -12.27 15.96 12.59
C ILE A 21 -12.77 14.59 13.06
N ALA A 22 -12.62 13.58 12.22
CA ALA A 22 -12.79 12.20 12.63
C ALA A 22 -11.43 11.50 12.67
N VAL A 23 -11.18 10.76 13.74
CA VAL A 23 -9.99 9.91 13.90
C VAL A 23 -10.43 8.47 14.11
N GLY A 24 -9.65 7.51 13.64
CA GLY A 24 -10.05 6.12 13.74
C GLY A 24 -8.95 5.14 13.42
N ILE A 25 -9.33 3.88 13.44
CA ILE A 25 -8.50 2.75 13.06
C ILE A 25 -8.96 2.19 11.71
N ARG A 26 -8.02 1.65 10.95
CA ARG A 26 -8.27 1.02 9.66
C ARG A 26 -7.65 -0.36 9.62
N LEU A 27 -8.42 -1.28 9.08
CA LEU A 27 -8.02 -2.67 8.87
C LEU A 27 -8.27 -3.03 7.41
N ASN A 28 -7.25 -3.51 6.74
CA ASN A 28 -7.38 -4.08 5.41
C ASN A 28 -7.55 -5.59 5.53
N ASN A 29 -8.55 -6.14 4.84
CA ASN A 29 -8.80 -7.58 4.89
C ASN A 29 -7.65 -8.36 4.26
N PRO A 30 -7.00 -9.26 5.01
CA PRO A 30 -5.88 -10.05 4.53
C PRO A 30 -6.26 -11.02 3.39
N LEU A 31 -7.51 -11.42 3.29
CA LEU A 31 -7.97 -12.35 2.26
C LEU A 31 -8.13 -11.71 0.88
N VAL A 32 -8.21 -10.39 0.82
CA VAL A 32 -8.54 -9.64 -0.40
C VAL A 32 -7.51 -8.58 -0.73
N TYR A 33 -6.45 -8.48 0.07
CA TYR A 33 -5.31 -7.64 -0.22
C TYR A 33 -4.29 -8.41 -1.05
N GLY A 34 -3.88 -7.83 -2.16
CA GLY A 34 -2.80 -8.35 -3.00
C GLY A 34 -1.76 -7.27 -3.25
N SER A 35 -0.51 -7.64 -3.17
CA SER A 35 0.59 -6.80 -3.61
C SER A 35 1.51 -7.60 -4.50
N SER A 36 2.06 -6.96 -5.53
CA SER A 36 3.05 -7.57 -6.40
C SER A 36 4.11 -6.54 -6.78
N ILE A 37 5.30 -7.04 -7.02
CA ILE A 37 6.41 -6.30 -7.60
C ILE A 37 6.72 -6.98 -8.91
N SER A 38 6.50 -6.29 -10.04
CA SER A 38 6.63 -6.88 -11.37
C SER A 38 6.85 -5.76 -12.42
N PRO A 39 7.53 -6.02 -13.53
CA PRO A 39 8.25 -7.27 -13.86
C PRO A 39 9.56 -7.43 -13.08
N LEU A 40 10.00 -8.65 -12.89
CA LEU A 40 11.31 -8.97 -12.31
C LEU A 40 12.07 -9.89 -13.27
N TYR A 41 13.38 -9.67 -13.38
CA TYR A 41 14.26 -10.39 -14.30
C TYR A 41 15.42 -11.03 -13.54
N ASN A 42 16.00 -12.09 -14.12
CA ASN A 42 17.29 -12.61 -13.64
C ASN A 42 18.45 -11.82 -14.25
N GLU A 43 19.69 -12.18 -13.88
CA GLU A 43 20.91 -11.57 -14.40
C GLU A 43 21.06 -11.72 -15.92
N ASP A 44 20.47 -12.74 -16.53
CA ASP A 44 20.46 -12.98 -17.98
C ASP A 44 19.31 -12.25 -18.70
N GLY A 45 18.50 -11.45 -18.01
CA GLY A 45 17.37 -10.73 -18.56
C GLY A 45 16.12 -11.59 -18.80
N LYS A 46 16.05 -12.81 -18.25
CA LYS A 46 14.84 -13.65 -18.33
C LYS A 46 13.85 -13.25 -17.26
N LYS A 47 12.59 -13.09 -17.66
CA LYS A 47 11.51 -12.70 -16.78
C LYS A 47 11.09 -13.82 -15.84
N PHE A 48 10.94 -13.51 -14.55
CA PHE A 48 10.35 -14.40 -13.57
C PHE A 48 8.82 -14.42 -13.67
N ASN A 49 8.23 -15.57 -13.39
CA ASN A 49 6.81 -15.65 -13.04
C ASN A 49 6.62 -15.10 -11.63
N THR A 50 5.88 -14.00 -11.51
CA THR A 50 5.68 -13.31 -10.24
C THR A 50 4.25 -13.49 -9.75
N TYR A 51 4.11 -13.88 -8.49
CA TYR A 51 2.82 -13.98 -7.82
C TYR A 51 2.77 -12.96 -6.68
N GLY A 52 1.64 -12.25 -6.59
CA GLY A 52 1.43 -11.28 -5.53
C GLY A 52 1.37 -11.96 -4.15
N ASN A 53 1.78 -11.24 -3.13
CA ASN A 53 1.60 -11.67 -1.74
C ASN A 53 0.15 -11.41 -1.32
N TRP A 54 -0.59 -12.47 -1.07
CA TRP A 54 -2.00 -12.43 -0.66
C TRP A 54 -2.14 -12.76 0.82
N GLY A 55 -3.18 -12.22 1.44
CA GLY A 55 -3.50 -12.59 2.81
C GLY A 55 -2.70 -11.85 3.88
N VAL A 56 -1.99 -10.79 3.54
CA VAL A 56 -1.23 -9.99 4.49
C VAL A 56 -2.11 -8.97 5.18
N PHE A 57 -2.06 -8.95 6.50
CA PHE A 57 -2.81 -8.02 7.31
C PHE A 57 -2.11 -6.66 7.37
N ASN A 58 -2.82 -5.62 6.93
CA ASN A 58 -2.35 -4.25 7.03
C ASN A 58 -3.30 -3.46 7.93
N SER A 59 -2.75 -2.66 8.82
CA SER A 59 -3.53 -1.90 9.79
C SER A 59 -2.91 -0.56 10.10
N GLY A 60 -3.70 0.33 10.64
CA GLY A 60 -3.21 1.64 11.07
C GLY A 60 -4.29 2.55 11.59
N VAL A 61 -3.94 3.82 11.64
CA VAL A 61 -4.83 4.90 12.09
C VAL A 61 -5.09 5.86 10.96
N PHE A 62 -6.21 6.57 11.02
CA PHE A 62 -6.54 7.60 10.06
C PHE A 62 -7.12 8.85 10.72
N ALA A 63 -7.01 9.96 10.01
CA ALA A 63 -7.70 11.19 10.31
C ALA A 63 -8.40 11.73 9.06
N ARG A 64 -9.63 12.20 9.23
CA ARG A 64 -10.42 12.84 8.17
C ARG A 64 -10.75 14.26 8.59
N ILE A 65 -10.35 15.22 7.78
CA ILE A 65 -10.46 16.65 8.02
C ILE A 65 -11.35 17.24 6.93
N PRO A 66 -12.63 17.52 7.22
CA PRO A 66 -13.50 18.18 6.25
C PRO A 66 -12.94 19.55 5.86
N LEU A 67 -12.92 19.83 4.58
CA LEU A 67 -12.54 21.14 4.06
C LEU A 67 -13.75 22.10 4.04
N LYS A 68 -13.50 23.37 3.79
CA LYS A 68 -14.57 24.39 3.75
C LYS A 68 -15.70 24.07 2.78
N GLU A 69 -15.36 23.44 1.67
CA GLU A 69 -16.34 22.96 0.69
C GLU A 69 -16.98 21.65 1.14
N LYS A 70 -18.29 21.58 1.15
CA LYS A 70 -19.11 20.55 1.77
C LYS A 70 -18.88 19.09 1.29
N HIS A 71 -18.12 18.91 0.22
CA HIS A 71 -17.89 17.61 -0.41
C HIS A 71 -16.44 17.12 -0.30
N TRP A 72 -15.54 18.01 0.09
CA TRP A 72 -14.12 17.70 0.11
C TRP A 72 -13.61 17.43 1.51
N VAL A 73 -12.86 16.35 1.64
CA VAL A 73 -12.24 15.92 2.88
C VAL A 73 -10.78 15.59 2.61
N LEU A 74 -9.90 16.11 3.43
CA LEU A 74 -8.52 15.63 3.49
C LEU A 74 -8.49 14.37 4.35
N HIS A 75 -8.08 13.25 3.75
CA HIS A 75 -7.96 11.95 4.41
C HIS A 75 -6.49 11.60 4.53
N THR A 76 -5.98 11.47 5.74
CA THR A 76 -4.61 11.09 6.02
C THR A 76 -4.56 9.83 6.86
N GLU A 77 -3.56 9.00 6.64
CA GLU A 77 -3.42 7.72 7.34
C GLU A 77 -1.97 7.51 7.77
N LEU A 78 -1.78 6.62 8.72
CA LEU A 78 -0.50 6.02 9.05
C LEU A 78 -0.71 4.52 9.20
N LEU A 79 -0.19 3.76 8.25
CA LEU A 79 -0.45 2.34 8.11
C LEU A 79 0.84 1.52 8.22
N TYR A 80 0.78 0.41 8.91
CA TYR A 80 1.77 -0.64 8.74
C TYR A 80 1.33 -1.53 7.57
N LYS A 81 2.22 -1.74 6.60
CA LYS A 81 1.99 -2.57 5.42
C LYS A 81 3.10 -3.59 5.24
N ASN A 82 2.71 -4.79 4.86
CA ASN A 82 3.62 -5.79 4.36
C ASN A 82 3.28 -6.05 2.89
N GLU A 83 4.22 -5.75 2.01
CA GLU A 83 4.12 -5.97 0.57
C GLU A 83 5.19 -6.98 0.17
N GLY A 84 4.94 -7.75 -0.88
CA GLY A 84 5.94 -8.72 -1.29
C GLY A 84 5.55 -9.42 -2.58
N THR A 85 6.44 -10.30 -3.01
CA THR A 85 6.22 -11.10 -4.20
C THR A 85 6.85 -12.47 -4.04
N HIS A 86 6.16 -13.45 -4.57
CA HIS A 86 6.67 -14.80 -4.76
C HIS A 86 7.17 -14.93 -6.20
N LEU A 87 8.35 -15.45 -6.38
CA LEU A 87 8.93 -15.79 -7.67
C LEU A 87 8.91 -17.29 -7.84
N SER A 88 8.46 -17.77 -8.99
CA SER A 88 8.55 -19.18 -9.37
C SER A 88 9.03 -19.28 -10.80
N GLY A 89 10.10 -20.04 -11.02
CA GLY A 89 10.64 -20.33 -12.34
C GLY A 89 10.76 -19.14 -13.29
N PHE A 90 11.17 -19.42 -14.52
CA PHE A 90 11.22 -18.41 -15.59
C PHE A 90 10.06 -18.62 -16.55
N ASP A 91 9.61 -17.54 -17.17
CA ASP A 91 8.65 -17.60 -18.27
C ASP A 91 9.40 -18.12 -19.52
N VAL A 92 9.27 -19.42 -19.80
CA VAL A 92 9.87 -20.07 -20.97
C VAL A 92 8.86 -20.04 -22.09
N PRO A 93 9.15 -19.42 -23.25
CA PRO A 93 8.24 -19.45 -24.40
C PRO A 93 7.89 -20.89 -24.79
N ASP A 94 6.61 -21.16 -25.11
CA ASP A 94 6.11 -22.50 -25.43
C ASP A 94 6.90 -23.22 -26.54
N LYS A 95 7.45 -22.45 -27.52
CA LYS A 95 8.28 -22.95 -28.58
C LYS A 95 9.61 -23.60 -28.14
N ASP A 96 10.09 -23.22 -26.95
CA ASP A 96 11.35 -23.70 -26.37
C ASP A 96 11.10 -24.87 -25.40
N ARG A 97 9.82 -25.22 -25.17
CA ARG A 97 9.42 -26.39 -24.38
C ARG A 97 9.55 -27.62 -25.20
N GLY A 98 10.66 -28.34 -25.06
CA GLY A 98 10.82 -29.66 -25.70
C GLY A 98 9.82 -30.68 -25.17
N PRO A 99 9.56 -31.79 -25.94
CA PRO A 99 8.57 -32.82 -25.59
C PRO A 99 8.85 -33.57 -24.27
N TYR A 100 10.02 -33.37 -23.69
CA TYR A 100 10.45 -33.92 -22.38
C TYR A 100 10.51 -32.86 -21.27
N TYR A 101 9.86 -31.71 -21.45
CA TYR A 101 9.77 -30.74 -20.38
C TYR A 101 8.93 -31.34 -19.24
N ARG A 102 9.59 -32.12 -18.39
CA ARG A 102 9.13 -32.30 -17.02
C ARG A 102 9.21 -30.91 -16.40
N GLU A 103 8.09 -30.36 -15.95
CA GLU A 103 8.10 -29.28 -14.96
C GLU A 103 9.19 -29.67 -13.99
N SER A 104 10.32 -28.97 -14.06
CA SER A 104 11.46 -29.34 -13.27
C SER A 104 10.98 -29.21 -11.84
N LEU A 105 11.10 -30.27 -11.07
CA LEU A 105 10.83 -30.37 -9.63
C LEU A 105 11.61 -29.31 -8.81
N TYR A 106 12.28 -28.42 -9.46
CA TYR A 106 13.12 -27.33 -8.98
C TYR A 106 12.52 -25.94 -9.33
N GLU A 107 11.23 -25.73 -9.06
CA GLU A 107 10.73 -24.37 -8.93
C GLU A 107 11.41 -23.75 -7.72
N GLU A 108 12.46 -23.00 -7.97
CA GLU A 108 13.08 -22.14 -6.94
C GLU A 108 12.05 -21.11 -6.52
N LYS A 109 11.29 -21.42 -5.48
CA LYS A 109 10.34 -20.49 -4.88
C LYS A 109 11.14 -19.46 -4.08
N ARG A 110 11.25 -18.26 -4.61
CA ARG A 110 11.87 -17.13 -3.93
C ARG A 110 10.77 -16.21 -3.41
N HIS A 111 10.93 -15.74 -2.20
CA HIS A 111 9.98 -14.81 -1.60
C HIS A 111 10.67 -13.57 -1.07
N PHE A 112 10.18 -12.40 -1.50
CA PHE A 112 10.57 -11.12 -0.94
C PHE A 112 9.40 -10.56 -0.12
N SER A 113 9.69 -10.13 1.10
CA SER A 113 8.74 -9.45 1.99
C SER A 113 9.28 -8.08 2.35
N LEU A 114 8.52 -7.03 2.05
CA LEU A 114 8.87 -5.64 2.28
C LEU A 114 7.88 -5.02 3.25
N GLN A 115 8.38 -4.62 4.42
CA GLN A 115 7.57 -4.02 5.48
C GLN A 115 7.71 -2.51 5.46
N TYR A 116 6.59 -1.79 5.41
CA TYR A 116 6.55 -0.34 5.32
C TYR A 116 5.70 0.29 6.41
N ILE A 117 6.12 1.47 6.84
CA ILE A 117 5.21 2.47 7.40
C ILE A 117 4.78 3.35 6.22
N ASP A 118 3.48 3.36 5.92
CA ASP A 118 2.88 4.08 4.80
C ASP A 118 2.06 5.25 5.31
N ALA A 119 2.30 6.44 4.76
CA ALA A 119 1.65 7.69 5.15
C ALA A 119 0.86 8.30 3.98
N PRO A 120 -0.34 7.81 3.67
CA PRO A 120 -1.22 8.38 2.65
C PRO A 120 -1.73 9.78 2.99
N CYS A 121 -1.80 10.63 1.96
CA CYS A 121 -2.45 11.92 2.00
C CYS A 121 -3.37 12.02 0.77
N LEU A 122 -4.67 11.86 0.99
CA LEU A 122 -5.67 11.69 -0.06
C LEU A 122 -6.70 12.82 0.00
N LEU A 123 -7.05 13.35 -1.15
CA LEU A 123 -8.20 14.22 -1.30
C LEU A 123 -9.42 13.34 -1.59
N GLN A 124 -10.43 13.43 -0.76
CA GLN A 124 -11.65 12.66 -0.84
C GLN A 124 -12.83 13.56 -1.21
N TRP A 125 -13.62 13.11 -2.18
CA TRP A 125 -14.91 13.71 -2.51
C TRP A 125 -16.04 12.79 -2.03
N GLU A 126 -17.00 13.33 -1.28
CA GLU A 126 -18.08 12.55 -0.68
C GLU A 126 -19.47 13.14 -0.87
N GLY A 127 -20.48 12.29 -0.84
CA GLY A 127 -21.88 12.66 -0.84
C GLY A 127 -22.31 13.36 0.47
N LYS A 128 -23.58 13.83 0.53
CA LYS A 128 -24.12 14.59 1.69
C LYS A 128 -24.95 13.75 2.65
N ARG A 129 -25.34 12.53 2.28
CA ARG A 129 -26.26 11.71 3.07
C ARG A 129 -25.54 11.03 4.26
N MET A 130 -26.30 10.55 5.22
CA MET A 130 -25.77 9.77 6.35
C MET A 130 -25.05 8.50 5.89
N PHE A 131 -25.61 7.82 4.90
CA PHE A 131 -24.95 6.77 4.13
C PHE A 131 -24.59 7.34 2.75
N ARG A 132 -23.33 7.35 2.39
CA ARG A 132 -22.84 8.00 1.16
C ARG A 132 -21.63 7.30 0.56
N GLY A 133 -21.56 7.35 -0.75
CA GLY A 133 -20.37 6.98 -1.50
C GLY A 133 -19.31 8.08 -1.43
N TYR A 134 -18.07 7.69 -1.64
CA TYR A 134 -16.94 8.58 -1.82
C TYR A 134 -15.93 8.05 -2.83
N LEU A 135 -15.15 8.97 -3.39
CA LEU A 135 -13.98 8.70 -4.20
C LEU A 135 -12.79 9.43 -3.59
N GLU A 136 -11.61 8.87 -3.69
CA GLU A 136 -10.40 9.46 -3.16
C GLU A 136 -9.21 9.25 -4.10
N ALA A 137 -8.31 10.22 -4.13
CA ALA A 137 -7.06 10.14 -4.88
C ALA A 137 -5.98 10.96 -4.17
N GLY A 138 -4.73 10.57 -4.35
CA GLY A 138 -3.59 11.29 -3.79
C GLY A 138 -2.30 10.50 -3.82
N PHE A 139 -1.43 10.85 -2.90
CA PHE A 139 -0.08 10.28 -2.81
C PHE A 139 0.17 9.70 -1.44
N SER A 140 1.17 8.83 -1.37
CA SER A 140 1.65 8.29 -0.10
C SER A 140 3.16 8.18 -0.10
N LEU A 141 3.74 8.36 1.09
CA LEU A 141 5.15 8.11 1.35
C LEU A 141 5.28 6.82 2.15
N LYS A 142 5.95 5.84 1.56
CA LYS A 142 6.27 4.56 2.19
C LYS A 142 7.70 4.60 2.73
N PHE A 143 7.86 4.37 4.02
CA PHE A 143 9.15 4.19 4.68
C PHE A 143 9.42 2.70 4.89
N LEU A 144 10.43 2.17 4.23
CA LEU A 144 10.85 0.79 4.41
C LEU A 144 11.47 0.59 5.81
N THR A 145 10.86 -0.27 6.60
CA THR A 145 11.34 -0.66 7.93
C THR A 145 12.20 -1.92 7.87
N HIS A 146 11.76 -2.90 7.07
CA HIS A 146 12.46 -4.17 6.94
C HIS A 146 12.18 -4.79 5.57
N ALA A 147 13.20 -5.46 5.01
CA ALA A 147 13.06 -6.28 3.82
C ALA A 147 13.74 -7.64 4.08
N SER A 148 13.02 -8.71 3.84
CA SER A 148 13.54 -10.07 3.96
C SER A 148 13.42 -10.82 2.65
N TYR A 149 14.34 -11.74 2.45
CA TYR A 149 14.39 -12.69 1.36
C TYR A 149 14.43 -14.11 1.91
N THR A 150 13.56 -14.96 1.39
CA THR A 150 13.54 -16.38 1.72
C THR A 150 13.71 -17.19 0.46
N ASN A 151 14.68 -18.08 0.45
CA ASN A 151 14.81 -19.08 -0.60
C ASN A 151 13.98 -20.29 -0.20
N GLY A 152 12.97 -20.64 -1.00
CA GLY A 152 11.87 -21.54 -0.69
C GLY A 152 12.20 -23.03 -0.50
N TRP A 153 13.45 -23.40 -0.29
CA TRP A 153 13.84 -24.73 0.14
C TRP A 153 13.78 -24.83 1.65
N PHE A 154 12.79 -25.56 2.17
CA PHE A 154 12.64 -26.07 3.53
C PHE A 154 13.45 -25.33 4.60
N ASN A 155 12.83 -24.41 5.32
CA ASN A 155 13.38 -23.76 6.51
C ASN A 155 14.68 -22.93 6.33
N ALA A 156 14.94 -22.42 5.13
CA ALA A 156 15.99 -21.41 4.99
C ALA A 156 15.64 -20.20 5.87
N PRO A 157 16.55 -19.72 6.72
CA PRO A 157 16.29 -18.54 7.53
C PRO A 157 16.06 -17.32 6.64
N ASP A 158 15.13 -16.45 7.04
CA ASP A 158 14.90 -15.17 6.36
C ASP A 158 16.20 -14.35 6.39
N GLU A 159 16.64 -13.94 5.22
CA GLU A 159 17.79 -13.08 5.08
C GLU A 159 17.37 -11.61 5.05
N ASN A 160 18.04 -10.77 5.82
CA ASN A 160 17.81 -9.34 5.81
C ASN A 160 18.47 -8.69 4.58
N VAL A 161 17.65 -8.23 3.64
CA VAL A 161 18.07 -7.54 2.42
C VAL A 161 17.72 -6.05 2.41
N THR A 162 17.31 -5.50 3.55
CA THR A 162 16.92 -4.08 3.72
C THR A 162 17.94 -3.08 3.15
N PRO A 163 19.28 -3.28 3.27
CA PRO A 163 20.25 -2.32 2.73
C PRO A 163 20.21 -2.17 1.21
N HIS A 164 19.64 -3.11 0.49
CA HIS A 164 19.56 -3.12 -0.97
C HIS A 164 18.34 -2.39 -1.52
N PHE A 165 17.42 -1.95 -0.67
CA PHE A 165 16.19 -1.30 -1.05
C PHE A 165 16.16 0.19 -0.65
N ASN A 166 15.46 0.99 -1.46
CA ASN A 166 15.25 2.39 -1.14
C ASN A 166 14.39 2.55 0.12
N ARG A 167 14.89 3.34 1.07
CA ARG A 167 14.20 3.59 2.34
C ARG A 167 12.89 4.36 2.18
N LEU A 168 12.78 5.15 1.12
CA LEU A 168 11.64 6.02 0.87
C LEU A 168 11.10 5.76 -0.54
N VAL A 169 9.82 5.44 -0.64
CA VAL A 169 9.11 5.21 -1.90
C VAL A 169 7.87 6.11 -1.94
N LEU A 170 7.76 6.89 -3.02
CA LEU A 170 6.55 7.66 -3.32
C LEU A 170 5.58 6.79 -4.10
N THR A 171 4.29 6.81 -3.71
CA THR A 171 3.23 6.08 -4.41
C THR A 171 2.06 6.97 -4.78
N GLY A 172 1.42 6.69 -5.91
CA GLY A 172 0.11 7.18 -6.25
C GLY A 172 -0.98 6.25 -5.71
N GLN A 173 -2.11 6.81 -5.28
CA GLN A 173 -3.24 6.04 -4.78
C GLN A 173 -4.55 6.58 -5.31
N VAL A 174 -5.46 5.66 -5.66
CA VAL A 174 -6.86 5.98 -5.98
C VAL A 174 -7.76 4.96 -5.31
N GLY A 175 -8.94 5.37 -4.93
CA GLY A 175 -9.88 4.49 -4.27
C GLY A 175 -11.29 5.06 -4.23
N GLY A 176 -12.17 4.29 -3.63
CA GLY A 176 -13.54 4.71 -3.38
C GLY A 176 -14.26 3.70 -2.51
N GLY A 177 -15.32 4.14 -1.92
CA GLY A 177 -16.05 3.32 -0.99
C GLY A 177 -17.36 3.93 -0.52
N VAL A 178 -17.84 3.38 0.57
CA VAL A 178 -19.04 3.86 1.26
C VAL A 178 -18.69 4.25 2.68
N LEU A 179 -19.43 5.24 3.15
CA LEU A 179 -19.30 5.77 4.50
C LEU A 179 -20.66 5.83 5.15
N TRP A 180 -20.72 5.35 6.37
CA TRP A 180 -21.92 5.39 7.19
C TRP A 180 -21.66 6.17 8.49
N ASP A 181 -22.41 7.25 8.67
CA ASP A 181 -22.35 8.09 9.87
C ASP A 181 -23.42 7.70 10.88
N ILE A 182 -22.99 7.18 12.03
CA ILE A 182 -23.87 6.81 13.14
C ILE A 182 -23.55 7.74 14.31
N LYS A 183 -24.23 8.88 14.39
CA LYS A 183 -23.98 9.90 15.43
C LYS A 183 -22.49 10.31 15.46
N ARG A 184 -21.77 9.92 16.51
CA ARG A 184 -20.33 10.21 16.68
C ARG A 184 -19.41 9.18 16.04
N VAL A 185 -19.94 8.02 15.69
CA VAL A 185 -19.18 6.94 15.06
C VAL A 185 -19.32 7.04 13.55
N MET A 186 -18.27 6.72 12.85
CA MET A 186 -18.21 6.64 11.40
C MET A 186 -17.64 5.28 11.03
N ILE A 187 -18.29 4.60 10.08
CA ILE A 187 -17.81 3.33 9.53
C ILE A 187 -17.55 3.55 8.04
N THR A 188 -16.40 3.11 7.57
CA THR A 188 -16.04 3.13 6.15
C THR A 188 -15.78 1.73 5.65
N ALA A 189 -16.17 1.47 4.40
CA ALA A 189 -15.76 0.28 3.67
C ALA A 189 -15.35 0.72 2.26
N ASP A 190 -14.17 0.34 1.82
CA ASP A 190 -13.61 0.83 0.56
C ASP A 190 -12.69 -0.17 -0.15
N MET A 191 -12.44 0.16 -1.40
CA MET A 191 -11.42 -0.45 -2.26
C MET A 191 -10.38 0.60 -2.58
N ARG A 192 -9.11 0.20 -2.63
CA ARG A 192 -8.00 1.09 -2.96
C ARG A 192 -6.96 0.38 -3.81
N MET A 193 -6.47 1.10 -4.80
CA MET A 193 -5.37 0.72 -5.64
C MET A 193 -4.21 1.69 -5.42
N SER A 194 -3.00 1.18 -5.34
CA SER A 194 -1.79 1.99 -5.25
C SER A 194 -0.68 1.43 -6.14
N TRP A 195 0.17 2.33 -6.64
CA TRP A 195 1.32 1.99 -7.47
C TRP A 195 2.51 2.88 -7.11
N ASN A 196 3.70 2.33 -7.20
CA ASN A 196 4.91 3.08 -6.91
C ASN A 196 5.22 4.07 -8.06
N LEU A 197 5.53 5.30 -7.69
CA LEU A 197 5.96 6.37 -8.61
C LEU A 197 7.49 6.50 -8.64
N THR A 198 8.16 5.99 -7.60
CA THR A 198 9.61 5.91 -7.53
C THR A 198 10.04 4.45 -7.42
N PRO A 199 11.23 4.11 -7.94
CA PRO A 199 11.72 2.74 -7.87
C PRO A 199 11.95 2.28 -6.43
N ILE A 200 11.69 1.01 -6.17
CA ILE A 200 11.94 0.37 -4.86
C ILE A 200 13.42 0.05 -4.64
N THR A 201 14.14 -0.21 -5.71
CA THR A 201 15.61 -0.34 -5.74
C THR A 201 16.10 -0.14 -7.16
N GLY A 202 17.36 0.27 -7.33
CA GLY A 202 18.04 0.37 -8.63
C GLY A 202 19.08 -0.73 -8.85
N HIS A 203 19.08 -1.79 -8.04
CA HIS A 203 20.15 -2.78 -8.00
C HIS A 203 19.62 -4.20 -8.11
N LEU A 204 20.53 -5.09 -8.52
CA LEU A 204 20.35 -6.54 -8.41
C LEU A 204 20.33 -6.95 -6.93
N VAL A 205 19.30 -7.68 -6.54
CA VAL A 205 19.16 -8.25 -5.19
C VAL A 205 19.00 -9.75 -5.31
N ARG A 206 20.00 -10.49 -4.86
CA ARG A 206 20.01 -11.97 -4.92
C ARG A 206 19.73 -12.54 -6.33
N GLY A 207 20.39 -11.96 -7.36
CA GLY A 207 20.22 -12.39 -8.75
C GLY A 207 18.86 -12.01 -9.37
N VAL A 208 18.11 -11.12 -8.73
CA VAL A 208 16.84 -10.58 -9.21
C VAL A 208 17.00 -9.10 -9.51
N ASP A 209 16.73 -8.71 -10.74
CA ASP A 209 16.77 -7.31 -11.19
C ASP A 209 15.41 -6.66 -10.93
N PHE A 210 15.45 -5.57 -10.17
CA PHE A 210 14.28 -4.76 -9.82
C PHE A 210 14.25 -3.41 -10.57
N SER A 211 15.19 -3.15 -11.48
CA SER A 211 15.35 -1.83 -12.11
C SER A 211 14.11 -1.33 -12.84
N GLU A 212 13.35 -2.24 -13.46
CA GLU A 212 12.10 -1.94 -14.16
C GLU A 212 10.84 -2.27 -13.33
N SER A 213 11.02 -2.69 -12.08
CA SER A 213 9.89 -3.17 -11.29
C SER A 213 9.03 -2.03 -10.75
N MET A 214 7.72 -2.18 -10.92
CA MET A 214 6.72 -1.35 -10.27
C MET A 214 6.02 -2.16 -9.18
N GLY A 215 6.01 -1.63 -7.96
CA GLY A 215 5.16 -2.16 -6.91
C GLY A 215 3.72 -1.73 -7.15
N PHE A 216 2.83 -2.70 -7.14
CA PHE A 216 1.39 -2.50 -7.23
C PHE A 216 0.72 -3.16 -6.03
N SER A 217 -0.27 -2.50 -5.44
CA SER A 217 -1.10 -3.13 -4.42
C SER A 217 -2.57 -2.78 -4.59
N LEU A 218 -3.40 -3.78 -4.38
CA LEU A 218 -4.86 -3.71 -4.47
C LEU A 218 -5.47 -4.20 -3.17
N SER A 219 -6.23 -3.34 -2.51
CA SER A 219 -7.10 -3.69 -1.38
C SER A 219 -8.54 -3.65 -1.85
N LEU A 220 -9.19 -4.81 -1.94
CA LEU A 220 -10.59 -4.90 -2.37
C LEU A 220 -11.57 -4.60 -1.23
N ILE A 221 -11.19 -4.91 0.00
CA ILE A 221 -12.02 -4.61 1.18
C ILE A 221 -11.14 -4.07 2.28
N SER A 222 -11.34 -2.79 2.61
CA SER A 222 -10.78 -2.16 3.80
C SER A 222 -11.92 -1.65 4.66
N ILE A 223 -11.81 -1.80 5.96
CA ILE A 223 -12.81 -1.34 6.91
C ILE A 223 -12.15 -0.33 7.86
N GLY A 224 -12.79 0.83 8.02
CA GLY A 224 -12.38 1.84 8.98
C GLY A 224 -13.49 2.12 9.99
N VAL A 225 -13.10 2.33 11.23
CA VAL A 225 -14.00 2.80 12.29
C VAL A 225 -13.42 4.05 12.90
N GLY A 226 -14.17 5.13 12.86
CA GLY A 226 -13.72 6.44 13.32
C GLY A 226 -14.65 7.08 14.33
N TYR A 227 -14.11 8.01 15.10
CA TYR A 227 -14.86 8.83 16.07
C TYR A 227 -14.74 10.31 15.69
N LYS A 228 -15.88 11.01 15.63
CA LYS A 228 -15.97 12.43 15.27
C LYS A 228 -15.74 13.30 16.49
N LEU A 229 -14.65 14.05 16.48
CA LEU A 229 -14.31 15.04 17.48
C LEU A 229 -15.16 16.30 17.24
N GLY A 230 -15.59 16.98 18.32
CA GLY A 230 -16.35 18.23 18.21
C GLY A 230 -17.80 18.09 17.68
N TYR A 231 -18.36 16.88 17.69
CA TYR A 231 -19.76 16.67 17.29
C TYR A 231 -20.73 17.41 18.24
N LYS A 232 -21.37 18.45 17.73
CA LYS A 232 -22.48 19.12 18.41
C LYS A 232 -23.79 18.46 17.97
N LYS A 233 -24.55 17.93 18.92
CA LYS A 233 -25.91 17.43 18.66
C LYS A 233 -26.76 18.64 18.23
N LYS A 234 -27.26 18.63 16.99
CA LYS A 234 -28.28 19.57 16.54
C LYS A 234 -29.62 19.19 17.12
#